data_2f90aa247f55360782695c7bb7635587
#
_entry.id   2f90aa247f55360782695c7bb7635587
#
_cell.length_a   1.000
_cell.length_b   1.000
_cell.length_c   1.000
_cell.angle_alpha   90.00
_cell.angle_beta   90.00
_cell.angle_gamma   90.00
#
_symmetry.space_group_name_H-M   'P 1'
#
loop_
_entity.id
_entity.type
_entity.pdbx_description
1 polymer ?
#
loop_
_entity_poly.entity_id
_entity_poly.type
_entity_poly.pdbx_seq_one_letter_code
_entity_poly.pdbx_strand_id
1 'polypeptide(L)'
;GLLIAKEGGSIASKPHLASGITVGARMPSQMVAKHTSGVPVEFGNLIPSDGRYTIVIFAGNLSKPEQLSRVKHVSQVLELPEAFSQRLKQHAIDPQDVFQTLVLHTGSRDEVEITDLPSSLFLGSNPLGQVYVDNDQVRIWTLNEAYKGYGVDQERGCLVLVRPDRHVMYVGDLEDVDKLEKLVSSALV
;
A
#
# COMPACT_ATOMS: atom_id res chain seq x y z
N GLY A 1 17.00 -15.57 -0.48
CA GLY A 1 16.57 -14.25 -0.10
C GLY A 1 17.70 -13.27 -0.34
N LEU A 2 17.56 -12.39 -1.32
CA LEU A 2 18.55 -11.33 -1.56
C LEU A 2 18.34 -10.26 -0.49
N LEU A 3 19.11 -10.32 0.59
CA LEU A 3 19.33 -9.22 1.49
C LEU A 3 20.21 -8.21 0.74
N ILE A 4 19.65 -7.07 0.36
CA ILE A 4 20.48 -5.93 -0.03
C ILE A 4 21.02 -5.35 1.27
N ALA A 5 22.11 -5.94 1.77
CA ALA A 5 22.95 -5.34 2.78
C ALA A 5 23.99 -4.49 2.07
N LYS A 6 23.77 -3.19 1.97
CA LYS A 6 24.84 -2.21 1.86
C LYS A 6 24.87 -1.37 3.13
N GLU A 7 26.07 -1.14 3.61
CA GLU A 7 26.43 -0.48 4.86
C GLU A 7 25.59 0.79 5.11
N GLY A 8 24.86 0.77 6.23
CA GLY A 8 24.05 1.90 6.67
C GLY A 8 22.69 1.47 7.22
N GLY A 9 22.67 0.69 8.31
CA GLY A 9 21.45 0.40 9.08
C GLY A 9 20.45 -0.48 8.35
N SER A 10 20.46 -1.78 8.60
CA SER A 10 19.49 -2.75 8.08
C SER A 10 18.04 -2.30 8.43
N ILE A 11 17.29 -1.86 7.43
CA ILE A 11 15.85 -1.62 7.58
C ILE A 11 15.17 -3.00 7.64
N ALA A 12 14.88 -3.45 8.86
CA ALA A 12 14.27 -4.75 9.08
C ALA A 12 12.78 -4.72 8.69
N SER A 13 12.39 -5.63 7.81
CA SER A 13 10.98 -5.91 7.52
C SER A 13 10.30 -6.56 8.72
N LYS A 14 8.98 -6.35 8.87
CA LYS A 14 8.13 -6.90 9.92
C LYS A 14 7.11 -7.90 9.36
N PRO A 15 7.54 -9.06 8.87
CA PRO A 15 6.65 -10.02 8.17
C PRO A 15 5.51 -10.55 9.05
N HIS A 16 5.61 -10.45 10.38
CA HIS A 16 4.55 -10.84 11.31
C HIS A 16 3.29 -9.96 11.19
N LEU A 17 3.39 -8.76 10.59
CA LEU A 17 2.25 -7.87 10.35
C LEU A 17 1.39 -8.32 9.16
N ALA A 18 1.91 -9.22 8.33
CA ALA A 18 1.22 -9.76 7.15
C ALA A 18 1.69 -11.21 6.95
N SER A 19 1.24 -12.11 7.81
CA SER A 19 1.75 -13.50 7.88
C SER A 19 1.45 -14.33 6.63
N GLY A 20 0.48 -13.93 5.81
CA GLY A 20 0.18 -14.52 4.50
C GLY A 20 1.04 -13.95 3.35
N ILE A 21 1.93 -12.99 3.65
CA ILE A 21 2.80 -12.35 2.67
C ILE A 21 4.26 -12.69 3.01
N THR A 22 4.97 -13.28 2.06
CA THR A 22 6.38 -13.65 2.26
C THR A 22 7.30 -12.65 1.56
N VAL A 23 8.18 -11.99 2.31
CA VAL A 23 9.21 -11.09 1.75
C VAL A 23 10.14 -11.90 0.85
N GLY A 24 10.38 -11.39 -0.36
CA GLY A 24 11.16 -12.06 -1.39
C GLY A 24 10.36 -13.02 -2.27
N ALA A 25 9.09 -13.30 -1.95
CA ALA A 25 8.19 -14.05 -2.80
C ALA A 25 7.27 -13.12 -3.61
N ARG A 26 6.62 -13.67 -4.62
CA ARG A 26 5.60 -12.94 -5.38
C ARG A 26 4.41 -12.57 -4.48
N MET A 27 3.90 -11.35 -4.63
CA MET A 27 2.71 -10.90 -3.90
C MET A 27 1.53 -11.84 -4.18
N PRO A 28 0.95 -12.47 -3.15
CA PRO A 28 -0.23 -13.32 -3.33
C PRO A 28 -1.44 -12.49 -3.78
N SER A 29 -2.41 -13.13 -4.42
CA SER A 29 -3.65 -12.49 -4.84
C SER A 29 -4.81 -12.89 -3.95
N GLN A 30 -5.67 -11.94 -3.66
CA GLN A 30 -6.95 -12.14 -2.98
C GLN A 30 -8.03 -11.38 -3.75
N MET A 31 -9.28 -11.84 -3.62
CA MET A 31 -10.42 -11.10 -4.17
C MET A 31 -10.74 -9.90 -3.28
N VAL A 32 -10.93 -8.74 -3.89
CA VAL A 32 -11.35 -7.50 -3.24
C VAL A 32 -12.40 -6.81 -4.11
N ALA A 33 -13.05 -5.78 -3.60
CA ALA A 33 -13.96 -4.97 -4.41
C ALA A 33 -13.38 -3.56 -4.66
N LYS A 34 -13.64 -3.00 -5.83
CA LYS A 34 -13.39 -1.58 -6.07
C LYS A 34 -14.28 -0.75 -5.14
N HIS A 35 -13.71 0.19 -4.40
CA HIS A 35 -14.50 1.02 -3.49
C HIS A 35 -15.60 1.79 -4.24
N THR A 36 -15.30 2.38 -5.40
CA THR A 36 -16.22 3.22 -6.17
C THR A 36 -17.43 2.47 -6.75
N SER A 37 -17.28 1.22 -7.12
CA SER A 37 -18.31 0.48 -7.86
C SER A 37 -18.75 -0.83 -7.22
N GLY A 38 -18.05 -1.33 -6.21
CA GLY A 38 -18.28 -2.65 -5.62
C GLY A 38 -17.91 -3.82 -6.54
N VAL A 39 -17.32 -3.55 -7.71
CA VAL A 39 -16.95 -4.60 -8.67
C VAL A 39 -15.80 -5.45 -8.09
N PRO A 40 -15.98 -6.79 -8.01
CA PRO A 40 -14.94 -7.69 -7.57
C PRO A 40 -13.75 -7.70 -8.53
N VAL A 41 -12.54 -7.71 -7.98
CA VAL A 41 -11.28 -7.79 -8.74
C VAL A 41 -10.27 -8.65 -7.99
N GLU A 42 -9.43 -9.35 -8.73
CA GLU A 42 -8.23 -10.00 -8.22
C GLU A 42 -7.18 -8.95 -7.88
N PHE A 43 -6.83 -8.79 -6.60
CA PHE A 43 -5.89 -7.75 -6.16
C PHE A 43 -4.51 -7.89 -6.81
N GLY A 44 -4.05 -9.13 -7.04
CA GLY A 44 -2.81 -9.38 -7.73
C GLY A 44 -2.76 -8.84 -9.17
N ASN A 45 -3.91 -8.69 -9.84
CA ASN A 45 -3.97 -8.12 -11.19
C ASN A 45 -3.81 -6.60 -11.21
N LEU A 46 -3.94 -5.95 -10.04
CA LEU A 46 -3.75 -4.51 -9.88
C LEU A 46 -2.26 -4.13 -9.76
N ILE A 47 -1.39 -5.12 -9.57
CA ILE A 47 0.05 -4.94 -9.47
C ILE A 47 0.66 -5.39 -10.80
N PRO A 48 0.84 -4.48 -11.78
CA PRO A 48 1.38 -4.82 -13.09
C PRO A 48 2.90 -5.07 -13.02
N SER A 49 3.43 -5.72 -14.06
CA SER A 49 4.88 -5.80 -14.29
C SER A 49 5.28 -4.78 -15.36
N ASP A 50 5.06 -3.50 -15.07
CA ASP A 50 5.25 -2.36 -16.00
C ASP A 50 6.46 -1.48 -15.66
N GLY A 51 7.31 -1.93 -14.75
CA GLY A 51 8.49 -1.21 -14.30
C GLY A 51 8.27 -0.42 -13.00
N ARG A 52 7.04 -0.24 -12.55
CA ARG A 52 6.72 0.52 -11.35
C ARG A 52 6.79 -0.32 -10.08
N TYR A 53 7.20 0.32 -9.01
CA TYR A 53 6.99 -0.20 -7.65
C TYR A 53 5.54 0.01 -7.23
N THR A 54 5.01 -0.89 -6.41
CA THR A 54 3.67 -0.73 -5.83
C THR A 54 3.77 -0.60 -4.32
N ILE A 55 3.25 0.51 -3.78
CA ILE A 55 3.04 0.71 -2.34
C ILE A 55 1.62 0.25 -2.03
N VAL A 56 1.49 -0.87 -1.32
CA VAL A 56 0.19 -1.36 -0.85
C VAL A 56 -0.01 -0.90 0.58
N ILE A 57 -1.06 -0.13 0.81
CA ILE A 57 -1.47 0.36 2.13
C ILE A 57 -2.68 -0.47 2.57
N PHE A 58 -2.46 -1.40 3.48
CA PHE A 58 -3.53 -2.03 4.22
C PHE A 58 -4.00 -1.05 5.29
N ALA A 59 -5.02 -0.27 4.96
CA ALA A 59 -5.44 0.88 5.74
C ALA A 59 -6.25 0.52 7.00
N GLY A 60 -6.65 -0.74 7.15
CA GLY A 60 -7.54 -1.16 8.23
C GLY A 60 -8.95 -0.57 8.10
N ASN A 61 -9.64 -0.41 9.21
CA ASN A 61 -10.99 0.13 9.21
C ASN A 61 -11.01 1.65 9.15
N LEU A 62 -11.13 2.20 7.95
CA LEU A 62 -11.17 3.65 7.71
C LEU A 62 -12.43 4.37 8.23
N SER A 63 -13.49 3.63 8.64
CA SER A 63 -14.62 4.23 9.35
C SER A 63 -14.22 4.74 10.75
N LYS A 64 -13.05 4.32 11.26
CA LYS A 64 -12.51 4.76 12.55
C LYS A 64 -11.60 5.98 12.36
N PRO A 65 -11.87 7.11 13.06
CA PRO A 65 -11.07 8.32 12.92
C PRO A 65 -9.59 8.14 13.24
N GLU A 66 -9.26 7.28 14.22
CA GLU A 66 -7.87 6.99 14.59
C GLU A 66 -7.13 6.33 13.42
N GLN A 67 -7.78 5.38 12.74
CA GLN A 67 -7.15 4.68 11.62
C GLN A 67 -7.00 5.59 10.40
N LEU A 68 -8.00 6.41 10.12
CA LEU A 68 -7.91 7.43 9.08
C LEU A 68 -6.76 8.42 9.36
N SER A 69 -6.57 8.82 10.63
CA SER A 69 -5.45 9.69 11.05
C SER A 69 -4.09 9.04 10.80
N ARG A 70 -3.94 7.73 11.07
CA ARG A 70 -2.71 6.98 10.79
C ARG A 70 -2.39 6.93 9.30
N VAL A 71 -3.40 6.71 8.45
CA VAL A 71 -3.23 6.73 6.99
C VAL A 71 -2.90 8.14 6.49
N LYS A 72 -3.50 9.18 7.06
CA LYS A 72 -3.15 10.58 6.76
C LYS A 72 -1.70 10.91 7.14
N HIS A 73 -1.18 10.33 8.21
CA HIS A 73 0.24 10.48 8.55
C HIS A 73 1.17 9.93 7.47
N VAL A 74 0.82 8.79 6.84
CA VAL A 74 1.60 8.26 5.71
C VAL A 74 1.72 9.30 4.60
N SER A 75 0.63 9.98 4.25
CA SER A 75 0.65 11.01 3.22
C SER A 75 1.49 12.23 3.59
N GLN A 76 1.47 12.63 4.86
CA GLN A 76 2.27 13.76 5.36
C GLN A 76 3.77 13.50 5.18
N VAL A 77 4.23 12.29 5.45
CA VAL A 77 5.64 11.92 5.24
C VAL A 77 6.00 11.94 3.74
N LEU A 78 5.09 11.48 2.88
CA LEU A 78 5.31 11.51 1.43
C LEU A 78 5.32 12.95 0.84
N GLU A 79 4.83 13.94 1.58
CA GLU A 79 4.85 15.36 1.21
C GLU A 79 6.10 16.10 1.68
N LEU A 80 6.91 15.53 2.58
CA LEU A 80 8.13 16.17 3.06
C LEU A 80 9.08 16.51 1.91
N PRO A 81 9.79 17.64 1.97
CA PRO A 81 10.70 18.06 0.88
C PRO A 81 11.76 17.02 0.54
N GLU A 82 12.20 16.23 1.50
CA GLU A 82 13.16 15.15 1.37
C GLU A 82 12.55 13.83 0.89
N ALA A 83 11.21 13.72 0.80
CA ALA A 83 10.55 12.50 0.36
C ALA A 83 10.93 12.12 -1.08
N PHE A 84 11.00 10.80 -1.35
CA PHE A 84 11.36 10.29 -2.67
C PHE A 84 10.47 10.87 -3.79
N SER A 85 9.18 11.07 -3.51
CA SER A 85 8.23 11.65 -4.45
C SER A 85 8.60 13.07 -4.86
N GLN A 86 9.06 13.88 -3.90
CA GLN A 86 9.49 15.26 -4.15
C GLN A 86 10.84 15.30 -4.86
N ARG A 87 11.77 14.40 -4.52
CA ARG A 87 13.06 14.27 -5.20
C ARG A 87 12.89 13.84 -6.66
N LEU A 88 12.00 12.91 -6.97
CA LEU A 88 11.67 12.56 -8.35
C LEU A 88 11.19 13.79 -9.13
N LYS A 89 10.29 14.58 -8.58
CA LYS A 89 9.80 15.83 -9.19
C LYS A 89 10.93 16.84 -9.44
N GLN A 90 11.88 16.96 -8.51
CA GLN A 90 13.07 17.83 -8.67
C GLN A 90 13.93 17.39 -9.86
N HIS A 91 13.94 16.11 -10.20
CA HIS A 91 14.62 15.56 -11.38
C HIS A 91 13.72 15.49 -12.63
N ALA A 92 12.57 16.16 -12.63
CA ALA A 92 11.58 16.15 -13.71
C ALA A 92 11.01 14.74 -14.03
N ILE A 93 10.97 13.85 -13.02
CA ILE A 93 10.37 12.53 -13.12
C ILE A 93 9.03 12.56 -12.41
N ASP A 94 7.96 12.16 -13.09
CA ASP A 94 6.66 12.03 -12.46
C ASP A 94 6.67 10.82 -11.51
N PRO A 95 6.35 10.99 -10.21
CA PRO A 95 6.32 9.88 -9.27
C PRO A 95 5.43 8.70 -9.70
N GLN A 96 4.33 8.97 -10.43
CA GLN A 96 3.43 7.92 -10.92
C GLN A 96 4.03 7.05 -12.04
N ASP A 97 5.12 7.50 -12.70
CA ASP A 97 5.85 6.69 -13.68
C ASP A 97 6.75 5.65 -13.00
N VAL A 98 7.08 5.85 -11.73
CA VAL A 98 7.97 4.98 -10.95
C VAL A 98 7.21 4.19 -9.89
N PHE A 99 6.13 4.79 -9.34
CA PHE A 99 5.34 4.21 -8.26
C PHE A 99 3.85 4.26 -8.55
N GLN A 100 3.15 3.27 -8.02
CA GLN A 100 1.71 3.35 -7.79
C GLN A 100 1.40 3.07 -6.32
N THR A 101 0.31 3.64 -5.82
CA THR A 101 -0.22 3.34 -4.48
C THR A 101 -1.56 2.64 -4.61
N LEU A 102 -1.74 1.54 -3.91
CA LEU A 102 -3.03 0.85 -3.76
C LEU A 102 -3.43 0.89 -2.29
N VAL A 103 -4.65 1.31 -2.02
CA VAL A 103 -5.22 1.34 -0.67
C VAL A 103 -6.28 0.25 -0.56
N LEU A 104 -6.13 -0.65 0.41
CA LEU A 104 -7.13 -1.66 0.75
C LEU A 104 -7.60 -1.42 2.18
N HIS A 105 -8.91 -1.28 2.38
CA HIS A 105 -9.50 -1.05 3.70
C HIS A 105 -10.64 -2.03 4.01
N THR A 106 -11.06 -2.07 5.28
CA THR A 106 -12.15 -2.91 5.79
C THR A 106 -13.39 -2.12 6.23
N GLY A 107 -13.32 -0.79 6.21
CA GLY A 107 -14.47 0.07 6.53
C GLY A 107 -15.61 -0.09 5.53
N SER A 108 -16.84 0.19 5.97
CA SER A 108 -18.00 0.19 5.08
C SER A 108 -17.83 1.20 3.94
N ARG A 109 -18.22 0.82 2.72
CA ARG A 109 -18.19 1.72 1.56
C ARG A 109 -19.11 2.93 1.72
N ASP A 110 -20.19 2.78 2.52
CA ASP A 110 -21.16 3.84 2.77
C ASP A 110 -20.69 4.83 3.86
N GLU A 111 -19.65 4.45 4.63
CA GLU A 111 -19.12 5.26 5.74
C GLU A 111 -17.75 5.87 5.42
N VAL A 112 -17.07 5.38 4.38
CA VAL A 112 -15.73 5.82 4.00
C VAL A 112 -15.82 6.64 2.72
N GLU A 113 -15.45 7.91 2.80
CA GLU A 113 -15.33 8.77 1.63
C GLU A 113 -13.89 8.76 1.09
N ILE A 114 -13.72 8.47 -0.21
CA ILE A 114 -12.38 8.50 -0.84
C ILE A 114 -11.76 9.90 -0.73
N THR A 115 -12.59 10.94 -0.74
CA THR A 115 -12.17 12.34 -0.61
C THR A 115 -11.55 12.67 0.75
N ASP A 116 -11.75 11.83 1.77
CA ASP A 116 -11.10 11.98 3.07
C ASP A 116 -9.62 11.55 3.06
N LEU A 117 -9.23 10.78 2.03
CA LEU A 117 -7.85 10.37 1.81
C LEU A 117 -7.09 11.48 1.06
N PRO A 118 -5.93 11.91 1.58
CA PRO A 118 -5.12 12.93 0.91
C PRO A 118 -4.65 12.50 -0.47
N SER A 119 -4.70 13.39 -1.45
CA SER A 119 -4.28 13.11 -2.83
C SER A 119 -2.80 12.75 -2.96
N SER A 120 -1.96 13.27 -2.07
CA SER A 120 -0.52 12.95 -1.98
C SER A 120 -0.24 11.46 -1.72
N LEU A 121 -1.17 10.76 -1.05
CA LEU A 121 -1.08 9.32 -0.83
C LEU A 121 -0.99 8.55 -2.16
N PHE A 122 -1.57 9.07 -3.22
CA PHE A 122 -1.66 8.44 -4.53
C PHE A 122 -0.58 8.90 -5.51
N LEU A 123 0.39 9.69 -5.05
CA LEU A 123 1.57 10.13 -5.81
C LEU A 123 1.25 10.81 -7.17
N GLY A 124 0.06 11.43 -7.28
CA GLY A 124 -0.42 12.07 -8.51
C GLY A 124 -1.43 11.24 -9.31
N SER A 125 -1.60 9.95 -8.98
CA SER A 125 -2.63 9.10 -9.61
C SER A 125 -4.04 9.46 -9.16
N ASN A 126 -5.04 9.11 -9.96
CA ASN A 126 -6.45 9.31 -9.59
C ASN A 126 -6.85 8.36 -8.45
N PRO A 127 -7.23 8.87 -7.27
CA PRO A 127 -7.58 8.05 -6.11
C PRO A 127 -8.77 7.11 -6.37
N LEU A 128 -9.71 7.49 -7.23
CA LEU A 128 -10.90 6.68 -7.53
C LEU A 128 -10.59 5.30 -8.10
N GLY A 129 -9.43 5.15 -8.74
CA GLY A 129 -8.97 3.87 -9.30
C GLY A 129 -8.03 3.08 -8.38
N GLN A 130 -7.70 3.60 -7.20
CA GLN A 130 -6.63 3.08 -6.34
C GLN A 130 -7.12 2.61 -4.96
N VAL A 131 -8.42 2.76 -4.67
CA VAL A 131 -9.02 2.38 -3.38
C VAL A 131 -9.90 1.15 -3.55
N TYR A 132 -9.66 0.17 -2.70
CA TYR A 132 -10.31 -1.14 -2.68
C TYR A 132 -10.80 -1.45 -1.27
N VAL A 133 -11.79 -2.32 -1.19
CA VAL A 133 -12.40 -2.72 0.08
C VAL A 133 -12.47 -4.23 0.21
N ASP A 134 -12.18 -4.70 1.41
CA ASP A 134 -12.43 -6.06 1.89
C ASP A 134 -13.59 -5.99 2.89
N ASN A 135 -14.83 -6.13 2.39
CA ASN A 135 -16.04 -5.91 3.18
C ASN A 135 -17.16 -6.88 2.80
N ASP A 136 -17.95 -7.27 3.81
CA ASP A 136 -19.07 -8.20 3.80
C ASP A 136 -20.24 -7.87 2.87
N GLN A 137 -20.37 -6.62 2.43
CA GLN A 137 -21.57 -6.18 1.74
C GLN A 137 -21.68 -6.65 0.27
N VAL A 138 -20.62 -7.21 -0.29
CA VAL A 138 -20.67 -7.82 -1.64
C VAL A 138 -20.99 -9.31 -1.51
N ARG A 139 -22.19 -9.60 -1.08
CA ARG A 139 -22.71 -10.95 -0.70
C ARG A 139 -22.73 -12.02 -1.79
N ILE A 140 -22.19 -11.82 -2.97
CA ILE A 140 -22.32 -12.80 -4.07
C ILE A 140 -21.10 -13.72 -4.17
N TRP A 141 -19.97 -13.34 -3.56
CA TRP A 141 -18.71 -14.09 -3.53
C TRP A 141 -18.11 -13.97 -2.13
N THR A 142 -17.38 -14.96 -1.65
CA THR A 142 -16.64 -14.93 -0.38
C THR A 142 -15.51 -13.87 -0.42
N LEU A 143 -15.88 -12.58 -0.40
CA LEU A 143 -14.96 -11.45 -0.61
C LEU A 143 -14.40 -10.84 0.67
N ASN A 144 -14.71 -11.40 1.85
CA ASN A 144 -14.33 -10.81 3.14
C ASN A 144 -13.11 -11.45 3.77
N GLU A 145 -12.26 -12.04 2.99
CA GLU A 145 -11.14 -12.81 3.53
C GLU A 145 -9.79 -12.30 3.03
N ALA A 146 -9.74 -11.17 2.33
CA ALA A 146 -8.48 -10.66 1.82
C ALA A 146 -7.50 -10.33 2.96
N TYR A 147 -7.94 -9.58 3.96
CA TYR A 147 -7.11 -9.29 5.14
C TYR A 147 -6.67 -10.57 5.86
N LYS A 148 -7.57 -11.52 6.03
CA LYS A 148 -7.26 -12.81 6.63
C LYS A 148 -6.30 -13.62 5.76
N GLY A 149 -6.52 -13.65 4.44
CA GLY A 149 -5.65 -14.34 3.48
C GLY A 149 -4.24 -13.75 3.44
N TYR A 150 -4.13 -12.42 3.58
CA TYR A 150 -2.85 -11.73 3.73
C TYR A 150 -2.27 -11.83 5.15
N GLY A 151 -3.05 -12.29 6.14
CA GLY A 151 -2.64 -12.34 7.54
C GLY A 151 -2.39 -10.95 8.14
N VAL A 152 -3.15 -9.95 7.70
CA VAL A 152 -3.07 -8.56 8.17
C VAL A 152 -4.17 -8.30 9.19
N ASP A 153 -3.81 -7.62 10.28
CA ASP A 153 -4.76 -7.18 11.29
C ASP A 153 -5.66 -6.06 10.74
N GLN A 154 -6.99 -6.25 10.84
CA GLN A 154 -7.98 -5.31 10.30
C GLN A 154 -8.03 -3.96 11.03
N GLU A 155 -7.59 -3.93 12.29
CA GLU A 155 -7.57 -2.69 13.09
C GLU A 155 -6.25 -1.94 12.96
N ARG A 156 -5.17 -2.67 12.73
CA ARG A 156 -3.82 -2.10 12.69
C ARG A 156 -3.40 -1.73 11.26
N GLY A 157 -3.67 -2.60 10.30
CA GLY A 157 -3.16 -2.46 8.95
C GLY A 157 -1.63 -2.60 8.85
N CYS A 158 -1.08 -2.38 7.67
CA CYS A 158 0.37 -2.36 7.43
C CYS A 158 0.70 -1.75 6.07
N LEU A 159 2.01 -1.49 5.83
CA LEU A 159 2.57 -1.09 4.55
C LEU A 159 3.29 -2.28 3.91
N VAL A 160 3.10 -2.46 2.60
CA VAL A 160 3.85 -3.45 1.81
C VAL A 160 4.42 -2.76 0.57
N LEU A 161 5.73 -2.92 0.35
CA LEU A 161 6.39 -2.48 -0.87
C LEU A 161 6.61 -3.67 -1.79
N VAL A 162 6.12 -3.57 -3.01
CA VAL A 162 6.23 -4.59 -4.05
C VAL A 162 7.08 -4.04 -5.19
N ARG A 163 8.04 -4.85 -5.64
CA ARG A 163 8.94 -4.52 -6.75
C ARG A 163 8.23 -4.62 -8.11
N PRO A 164 8.84 -4.05 -9.19
CA PRO A 164 8.30 -4.14 -10.54
C PRO A 164 8.09 -5.59 -11.06
N ASP A 165 8.85 -6.55 -10.55
CA ASP A 165 8.71 -7.99 -10.85
C ASP A 165 7.64 -8.70 -9.99
N ARG A 166 6.85 -7.92 -9.25
CA ARG A 166 5.76 -8.34 -8.36
C ARG A 166 6.22 -9.12 -7.11
N HIS A 167 7.50 -9.06 -6.74
CA HIS A 167 8.00 -9.65 -5.50
C HIS A 167 7.93 -8.64 -4.35
N VAL A 168 7.53 -9.13 -3.19
CA VAL A 168 7.46 -8.32 -1.97
C VAL A 168 8.87 -7.95 -1.51
N MET A 169 9.13 -6.66 -1.36
CA MET A 169 10.42 -6.14 -0.91
C MET A 169 10.43 -5.83 0.58
N TYR A 170 9.30 -5.35 1.11
CA TYR A 170 9.22 -4.88 2.49
C TYR A 170 7.80 -5.01 3.04
N VAL A 171 7.71 -5.30 4.33
CA VAL A 171 6.48 -5.21 5.14
C VAL A 171 6.80 -4.41 6.39
N GLY A 172 6.00 -3.39 6.69
CA GLY A 172 6.16 -2.53 7.86
C GLY A 172 4.83 -2.06 8.43
N ASP A 173 4.88 -1.38 9.56
CA ASP A 173 3.73 -0.69 10.14
C ASP A 173 3.40 0.58 9.35
N LEU A 174 2.18 1.13 9.49
CA LEU A 174 1.84 2.43 8.91
C LEU A 174 2.78 3.55 9.42
N GLU A 175 3.22 3.46 10.67
CA GLU A 175 4.19 4.36 11.29
C GLU A 175 5.63 4.18 10.78
N ASP A 176 5.91 3.09 10.08
CA ASP A 176 7.23 2.83 9.49
C ASP A 176 7.42 3.49 8.10
N VAL A 177 6.56 4.42 7.71
CA VAL A 177 6.64 5.11 6.41
C VAL A 177 8.00 5.78 6.20
N ASP A 178 8.64 6.31 7.24
CA ASP A 178 10.02 6.86 7.18
C ASP A 178 11.05 5.79 6.77
N LYS A 179 10.84 4.55 7.19
CA LYS A 179 11.71 3.42 6.81
C LYS A 179 11.49 3.01 5.37
N LEU A 180 10.21 2.99 4.93
CA LEU A 180 9.87 2.76 3.53
C LEU A 180 10.49 3.85 2.66
N GLU A 181 10.41 5.11 3.07
CA GLU A 181 11.03 6.25 2.40
C GLU A 181 12.54 6.05 2.20
N LYS A 182 13.28 5.69 3.24
CA LYS A 182 14.72 5.41 3.18
C LYS A 182 15.04 4.24 2.25
N LEU A 183 14.22 3.19 2.29
CA LEU A 183 14.42 2.00 1.46
C LEU A 183 14.22 2.33 -0.03
N VAL A 184 13.15 3.05 -0.35
CA VAL A 184 12.87 3.52 -1.72
C VAL A 184 13.98 4.43 -2.20
N SER A 185 14.42 5.37 -1.38
CA SER A 185 15.51 6.30 -1.69
C SER A 185 16.81 5.59 -2.02
N SER A 186 17.13 4.51 -1.31
CA SER A 186 18.33 3.71 -1.57
C SER A 186 18.23 2.85 -2.84
N ALA A 187 17.02 2.55 -3.29
CA ALA A 187 16.78 1.74 -4.49
C ALA A 187 16.75 2.58 -5.79
N LEU A 188 16.59 3.91 -5.68
CA LEU A 188 16.54 4.84 -6.80
C LEU A 188 17.91 5.48 -7.14
N VAL A 189 18.97 5.17 -6.39
CA VAL A 189 20.35 5.61 -6.62
C VAL A 189 21.15 4.54 -7.44
#